data_ceb4960378728259f8d4a6e437fbafcb
#
_entry.id   ceb4960378728259f8d4a6e437fbafcb
#
_cell.length_a   1.000
_cell.length_b   1.000
_cell.length_c   1.000
_cell.angle_alpha   90.00
_cell.angle_beta   90.00
_cell.angle_gamma   90.00
#
_symmetry.space_group_name_H-M   'P 1'
#
loop_
_entity.id
_entity.type
_entity.pdbx_description
1 polymer ?
#
loop_
_entity_poly.entity_id
_entity_poly.type
_entity_poly.pdbx_seq_one_letter_code
_entity_poly.pdbx_strand_id
1 'polypeptide(L)'
;MSKILIVDDEVQIRTLLARMMELEGYEVCQAGDCRAALKQLELQSPDVALCDVFLPDGNGVDLVLAIKKAAPNVEVILLTAHGNIPDGVQAIKNGAFDYITKGDDNNKIIPLISRAVEKAAMNARLEKLEKKVGQAYSFDSILGESKSLKDAVLLAQKVSVTDVPVLLTGETGTGKEVFAQAIHYSSKRARQNFVAVNCSSFSKELLESEMFGHKAGSFTGALKDKKGLFEEANNGTIFLDEIGEMAFELQAKLLRILETGEYIKIGDTKPTRVNVRIIAATNRNLPEEIAKGRFREDLFYRLSVFQVHLPSLRERAGDIRLLAKAFVKNFSAQLSRPVTEITPDFLATLELQPWKGNIRELRNVIERSLIVCEGEQLTIADLPLDIQNAHYEQSDEETPGSFELSAMERRHIARVLEYTKGNKTEAARLLKIGLTTLYRKIEEYRI
;
A
#
# COMPACT_ATOMS: atom_id res chain seq x y z
N MET A 1 -26.25 16.00 5.80
CA MET A 1 -26.94 16.88 4.84
C MET A 1 -25.87 17.70 4.15
N SER A 2 -26.02 17.97 2.85
CA SER A 2 -25.06 18.83 2.14
C SER A 2 -25.32 20.28 2.46
N LYS A 3 -24.25 21.08 2.54
CA LYS A 3 -24.30 22.46 3.01
C LYS A 3 -23.98 23.42 1.86
N ILE A 4 -24.82 24.44 1.70
CA ILE A 4 -24.70 25.45 0.63
C ILE A 4 -24.44 26.81 1.23
N LEU A 5 -23.42 27.51 0.74
CA LEU A 5 -23.16 28.91 1.04
C LEU A 5 -23.77 29.78 -0.05
N ILE A 6 -24.63 30.71 0.33
CA ILE A 6 -25.21 31.70 -0.56
C ILE A 6 -24.59 33.06 -0.28
N VAL A 7 -23.99 33.65 -1.31
CA VAL A 7 -23.30 34.94 -1.24
C VAL A 7 -23.99 35.92 -2.20
N ASP A 8 -24.69 36.89 -1.66
CA ASP A 8 -25.42 37.92 -2.42
C ASP A 8 -25.62 39.13 -1.51
N ASP A 9 -25.42 40.32 -1.99
CA ASP A 9 -25.58 41.57 -1.20
C ASP A 9 -27.08 41.92 -1.00
N GLU A 10 -27.94 41.50 -1.95
CA GLU A 10 -29.36 41.74 -1.87
C GLU A 10 -30.00 40.76 -0.88
N VAL A 11 -30.41 41.26 0.31
CA VAL A 11 -31.01 40.47 1.38
C VAL A 11 -32.25 39.68 0.92
N GLN A 12 -33.05 40.26 0.02
CA GLN A 12 -34.29 39.63 -0.48
C GLN A 12 -33.98 38.40 -1.33
N ILE A 13 -33.01 38.53 -2.28
CA ILE A 13 -32.59 37.45 -3.17
C ILE A 13 -31.93 36.35 -2.35
N ARG A 14 -31.00 36.72 -1.46
CA ARG A 14 -30.30 35.81 -0.57
C ARG A 14 -31.26 34.96 0.28
N THR A 15 -32.31 35.62 0.88
CA THR A 15 -33.31 34.94 1.69
C THR A 15 -34.21 34.01 0.86
N LEU A 16 -34.58 34.45 -0.37
CA LEU A 16 -35.37 33.63 -1.27
C LEU A 16 -34.60 32.34 -1.69
N LEU A 17 -33.35 32.50 -2.14
CA LEU A 17 -32.50 31.38 -2.51
C LEU A 17 -32.27 30.44 -1.32
N ALA A 18 -32.04 31.00 -0.11
CA ALA A 18 -31.88 30.18 1.09
C ALA A 18 -33.10 29.31 1.35
N ARG A 19 -34.27 29.91 1.30
CA ARG A 19 -35.54 29.18 1.52
C ARG A 19 -35.77 28.11 0.45
N MET A 20 -35.44 28.39 -0.81
CA MET A 20 -35.52 27.38 -1.89
C MET A 20 -34.60 26.18 -1.61
N MET A 21 -33.38 26.42 -1.17
CA MET A 21 -32.42 25.34 -0.87
C MET A 21 -32.81 24.56 0.39
N GLU A 22 -33.33 25.23 1.40
CA GLU A 22 -33.85 24.57 2.61
C GLU A 22 -35.04 23.65 2.30
N LEU A 23 -35.96 24.07 1.39
CA LEU A 23 -37.07 23.23 0.93
C LEU A 23 -36.59 21.97 0.18
N GLU A 24 -35.45 22.03 -0.51
CA GLU A 24 -34.83 20.89 -1.15
C GLU A 24 -34.02 20.03 -0.17
N GLY A 25 -33.97 20.38 1.12
CA GLY A 25 -33.32 19.60 2.17
C GLY A 25 -31.83 19.88 2.36
N TYR A 26 -31.33 21.01 1.88
CA TYR A 26 -29.96 21.45 2.12
C TYR A 26 -29.83 22.30 3.39
N GLU A 27 -28.69 22.23 4.07
CA GLU A 27 -28.32 23.22 5.09
C GLU A 27 -27.77 24.47 4.39
N VAL A 28 -28.21 25.64 4.81
CA VAL A 28 -27.85 26.90 4.16
C VAL A 28 -27.11 27.83 5.12
N CYS A 29 -25.99 28.36 4.69
CA CYS A 29 -25.31 29.50 5.30
C CYS A 29 -25.29 30.68 4.33
N GLN A 30 -25.33 31.89 4.88
CA GLN A 30 -25.50 33.13 4.10
C GLN A 30 -24.38 34.12 4.38
N ALA A 31 -23.95 34.84 3.33
CA ALA A 31 -23.00 35.95 3.41
C ALA A 31 -23.44 37.10 2.50
N GLY A 32 -23.20 38.32 2.89
CA GLY A 32 -23.55 39.52 2.08
C GLY A 32 -22.41 40.14 1.34
N ASP A 33 -21.17 39.67 1.55
CA ASP A 33 -19.95 40.18 0.95
C ASP A 33 -18.88 39.09 0.88
N CYS A 34 -17.75 39.39 0.16
CA CYS A 34 -16.65 38.43 -0.01
C CYS A 34 -15.97 38.03 1.32
N ARG A 35 -15.81 38.99 2.24
CA ARG A 35 -15.16 38.75 3.54
C ARG A 35 -16.00 37.84 4.40
N ALA A 36 -17.31 38.09 4.48
CA ALA A 36 -18.26 37.23 5.20
C ALA A 36 -18.32 35.83 4.57
N ALA A 37 -18.27 35.75 3.23
CA ALA A 37 -18.23 34.46 2.52
C ALA A 37 -17.01 33.62 2.91
N LEU A 38 -15.81 34.19 2.90
CA LEU A 38 -14.59 33.48 3.29
C LEU A 38 -14.61 33.06 4.78
N LYS A 39 -15.17 33.89 5.65
CA LYS A 39 -15.37 33.54 7.06
C LYS A 39 -16.36 32.36 7.24
N GLN A 40 -17.46 32.39 6.50
CA GLN A 40 -18.43 31.28 6.52
C GLN A 40 -17.84 29.99 5.94
N LEU A 41 -16.98 30.09 4.92
CA LEU A 41 -16.26 28.97 4.34
C LEU A 41 -15.42 28.23 5.40
N GLU A 42 -14.69 28.96 6.23
CA GLU A 42 -13.86 28.39 7.30
C GLU A 42 -14.70 27.78 8.42
N LEU A 43 -15.78 28.49 8.84
CA LEU A 43 -16.59 28.05 9.99
C LEU A 43 -17.53 26.90 9.66
N GLN A 44 -18.09 26.89 8.46
CA GLN A 44 -19.21 25.99 8.10
C GLN A 44 -18.83 24.89 7.13
N SER A 45 -17.67 25.02 6.42
CA SER A 45 -17.18 24.03 5.42
C SER A 45 -18.30 23.62 4.43
N PRO A 46 -18.86 24.54 3.65
CA PRO A 46 -19.94 24.21 2.70
C PRO A 46 -19.43 23.31 1.56
N ASP A 47 -20.31 22.54 0.96
CA ASP A 47 -20.04 21.68 -0.20
C ASP A 47 -20.10 22.49 -1.51
N VAL A 48 -21.03 23.45 -1.57
CA VAL A 48 -21.29 24.31 -2.73
C VAL A 48 -21.43 25.75 -2.28
N ALA A 49 -20.86 26.68 -3.06
CA ALA A 49 -21.05 28.11 -2.91
C ALA A 49 -21.78 28.68 -4.14
N LEU A 50 -22.90 29.35 -3.89
CA LEU A 50 -23.68 30.10 -4.88
C LEU A 50 -23.40 31.57 -4.67
N CYS A 51 -22.63 32.20 -5.57
CA CYS A 51 -22.11 33.56 -5.38
C CYS A 51 -22.61 34.52 -6.44
N ASP A 52 -23.00 35.71 -6.03
CA ASP A 52 -23.22 36.82 -6.99
C ASP A 52 -21.89 37.30 -7.56
N VAL A 53 -21.92 37.79 -8.80
CA VAL A 53 -20.77 38.39 -9.47
C VAL A 53 -20.45 39.75 -8.89
N PHE A 54 -21.48 40.56 -8.56
CA PHE A 54 -21.33 41.92 -8.03
C PHE A 54 -21.52 41.89 -6.52
N LEU A 55 -20.44 42.15 -5.78
CA LEU A 55 -20.46 42.23 -4.33
C LEU A 55 -19.86 43.57 -3.87
N PRO A 56 -20.32 44.11 -2.73
CA PRO A 56 -19.96 45.47 -2.29
C PRO A 56 -18.47 45.65 -1.99
N ASP A 57 -17.77 44.57 -1.66
CA ASP A 57 -16.34 44.55 -1.30
C ASP A 57 -15.44 43.85 -2.32
N GLY A 58 -15.99 43.42 -3.48
CA GLY A 58 -15.20 42.74 -4.50
C GLY A 58 -16.02 42.17 -5.65
N ASN A 59 -15.34 41.33 -6.47
CA ASN A 59 -15.95 40.65 -7.61
C ASN A 59 -16.06 39.14 -7.32
N GLY A 60 -17.25 38.58 -7.56
CA GLY A 60 -17.50 37.13 -7.39
C GLY A 60 -16.59 36.23 -8.24
N VAL A 61 -16.13 36.73 -9.42
CA VAL A 61 -15.17 35.99 -10.25
C VAL A 61 -13.81 35.84 -9.56
N ASP A 62 -13.36 36.82 -8.80
CA ASP A 62 -12.15 36.75 -8.00
C ASP A 62 -12.36 35.93 -6.72
N LEU A 63 -13.57 36.01 -6.15
CA LEU A 63 -13.96 35.20 -4.99
C LEU A 63 -13.87 33.68 -5.32
N VAL A 64 -14.16 33.25 -6.56
CA VAL A 64 -13.96 31.86 -6.99
C VAL A 64 -12.52 31.41 -6.75
N LEU A 65 -11.54 32.20 -7.16
CA LEU A 65 -10.11 31.88 -6.95
C LEU A 65 -9.77 31.77 -5.46
N ALA A 66 -10.29 32.70 -4.64
CA ALA A 66 -10.06 32.69 -3.20
C ALA A 66 -10.66 31.44 -2.54
N ILE A 67 -11.91 31.09 -2.88
CA ILE A 67 -12.58 29.88 -2.39
C ILE A 67 -11.82 28.61 -2.84
N LYS A 68 -11.48 28.49 -4.13
CA LYS A 68 -10.74 27.33 -4.66
C LYS A 68 -9.36 27.17 -4.06
N LYS A 69 -8.70 28.28 -3.69
CA LYS A 69 -7.41 28.25 -2.99
C LYS A 69 -7.55 27.81 -1.54
N ALA A 70 -8.59 28.26 -0.83
CA ALA A 70 -8.83 27.93 0.57
C ALA A 70 -9.46 26.53 0.74
N ALA A 71 -10.40 26.19 -0.12
CA ALA A 71 -11.17 24.94 -0.08
C ALA A 71 -11.38 24.38 -1.51
N PRO A 72 -10.40 23.63 -2.06
CA PRO A 72 -10.42 23.15 -3.46
C PRO A 72 -11.64 22.29 -3.83
N ASN A 73 -12.22 21.60 -2.84
CA ASN A 73 -13.33 20.68 -3.03
C ASN A 73 -14.70 21.35 -3.08
N VAL A 74 -14.80 22.62 -2.66
CA VAL A 74 -16.04 23.40 -2.73
C VAL A 74 -16.33 23.74 -4.18
N GLU A 75 -17.50 23.35 -4.68
CA GLU A 75 -17.91 23.73 -6.03
C GLU A 75 -18.59 25.11 -5.99
N VAL A 76 -18.18 26.00 -6.91
CA VAL A 76 -18.65 27.38 -6.94
C VAL A 76 -19.49 27.63 -8.17
N ILE A 77 -20.72 28.12 -7.99
CA ILE A 77 -21.63 28.53 -9.05
C ILE A 77 -21.80 30.05 -8.96
N LEU A 78 -21.60 30.74 -10.07
CA LEU A 78 -21.82 32.18 -10.11
C LEU A 78 -23.20 32.54 -10.63
N LEU A 79 -23.83 33.52 -9.97
CA LEU A 79 -25.09 34.14 -10.40
C LEU A 79 -24.80 35.57 -10.91
N THR A 80 -25.46 35.99 -11.98
CA THR A 80 -25.33 37.36 -12.47
C THR A 80 -26.68 37.89 -12.92
N ALA A 81 -26.93 39.17 -12.71
CA ALA A 81 -28.09 39.87 -13.24
C ALA A 81 -27.99 40.14 -14.75
N HIS A 82 -26.76 40.26 -15.30
CA HIS A 82 -26.49 40.52 -16.71
C HIS A 82 -25.47 39.51 -17.23
N GLY A 83 -25.90 38.67 -18.17
CA GLY A 83 -25.03 37.64 -18.77
C GLY A 83 -23.91 38.27 -19.62
N ASN A 84 -22.74 38.53 -19.01
CA ASN A 84 -21.53 38.94 -19.71
C ASN A 84 -20.68 37.71 -20.05
N ILE A 85 -20.55 37.41 -21.33
CA ILE A 85 -19.79 36.24 -21.82
C ILE A 85 -18.35 36.21 -21.33
N PRO A 86 -17.57 37.31 -21.36
CA PRO A 86 -16.20 37.38 -20.84
C PRO A 86 -16.08 36.99 -19.38
N ASP A 87 -16.98 37.43 -18.50
CA ASP A 87 -16.96 37.11 -17.08
C ASP A 87 -17.27 35.63 -16.82
N GLY A 88 -18.23 35.05 -17.56
CA GLY A 88 -18.50 33.62 -17.51
C GLY A 88 -17.31 32.76 -17.91
N VAL A 89 -16.64 33.14 -19.01
CA VAL A 89 -15.44 32.43 -19.47
C VAL A 89 -14.31 32.53 -18.44
N GLN A 90 -14.12 33.72 -17.84
CA GLN A 90 -13.11 33.91 -16.81
C GLN A 90 -13.43 33.15 -15.52
N ALA A 91 -14.69 33.13 -15.12
CA ALA A 91 -15.15 32.34 -13.96
C ALA A 91 -14.84 30.84 -14.10
N ILE A 92 -15.15 30.26 -15.25
CA ILE A 92 -14.83 28.85 -15.54
C ILE A 92 -13.31 28.60 -15.53
N LYS A 93 -12.52 29.52 -16.10
CA LYS A 93 -11.05 29.45 -16.04
C LYS A 93 -10.51 29.52 -14.60
N ASN A 94 -11.18 30.27 -13.73
CA ASN A 94 -10.85 30.40 -12.31
C ASN A 94 -11.30 29.17 -11.50
N GLY A 95 -12.00 28.20 -12.10
CA GLY A 95 -12.44 26.96 -11.48
C GLY A 95 -13.89 26.96 -11.00
N ALA A 96 -14.74 27.91 -11.42
CA ALA A 96 -16.17 27.82 -11.17
C ALA A 96 -16.76 26.55 -11.81
N PHE A 97 -17.74 25.97 -11.14
CA PHE A 97 -18.50 24.81 -11.64
C PHE A 97 -19.40 25.23 -12.79
N ASP A 98 -20.08 26.36 -12.64
CA ASP A 98 -20.93 26.92 -13.67
C ASP A 98 -21.21 28.42 -13.43
N TYR A 99 -21.87 29.03 -14.41
CA TYR A 99 -22.22 30.46 -14.44
C TYR A 99 -23.65 30.63 -14.97
N ILE A 100 -24.56 31.27 -14.23
CA ILE A 100 -25.99 31.39 -14.54
C ILE A 100 -26.46 32.83 -14.45
N THR A 101 -27.43 33.23 -15.32
CA THR A 101 -28.13 34.51 -15.23
C THR A 101 -29.32 34.44 -14.27
N LYS A 102 -29.45 35.45 -13.40
CA LYS A 102 -30.63 35.62 -12.50
C LYS A 102 -31.87 35.90 -13.35
N GLY A 103 -32.96 35.20 -13.05
CA GLY A 103 -34.29 35.52 -13.59
C GLY A 103 -34.84 34.58 -14.67
N ASP A 104 -34.08 34.34 -15.76
CA ASP A 104 -34.57 33.50 -16.86
C ASP A 104 -34.40 31.99 -16.63
N ASP A 105 -33.56 31.59 -15.67
CA ASP A 105 -33.12 30.22 -15.47
C ASP A 105 -33.36 29.65 -14.04
N ASN A 106 -34.30 30.21 -13.27
CA ASN A 106 -34.62 29.73 -11.91
C ASN A 106 -34.88 28.21 -11.84
N ASN A 107 -35.48 27.65 -12.90
CA ASN A 107 -35.72 26.20 -13.00
C ASN A 107 -34.45 25.38 -13.21
N LYS A 108 -33.32 26.02 -13.55
CA LYS A 108 -32.02 25.33 -13.78
C LYS A 108 -31.14 25.35 -12.53
N ILE A 109 -31.40 26.25 -11.57
CA ILE A 109 -30.55 26.41 -10.38
C ILE A 109 -30.56 25.12 -9.55
N ILE A 110 -31.71 24.55 -9.24
CA ILE A 110 -31.82 23.34 -8.41
C ILE A 110 -31.11 22.15 -9.04
N PRO A 111 -31.33 21.77 -10.34
CA PRO A 111 -30.59 20.70 -10.98
C PRO A 111 -29.09 20.94 -11.03
N LEU A 112 -28.65 22.19 -11.18
CA LEU A 112 -27.24 22.52 -11.23
C LEU A 112 -26.57 22.39 -9.87
N ILE A 113 -27.24 22.86 -8.82
CA ILE A 113 -26.76 22.69 -7.43
C ILE A 113 -26.69 21.19 -7.09
N SER A 114 -27.69 20.39 -7.44
CA SER A 114 -27.65 18.94 -7.23
C SER A 114 -26.41 18.31 -7.88
N ARG A 115 -26.10 18.65 -9.13
CA ARG A 115 -24.87 18.19 -9.82
C ARG A 115 -23.60 18.69 -9.15
N ALA A 116 -23.56 19.91 -8.67
CA ALA A 116 -22.43 20.48 -7.95
C ALA A 116 -22.21 19.75 -6.60
N VAL A 117 -23.28 19.48 -5.87
CA VAL A 117 -23.27 18.70 -4.62
C VAL A 117 -22.77 17.27 -4.87
N GLU A 118 -23.24 16.59 -5.90
CA GLU A 118 -22.77 15.25 -6.25
C GLU A 118 -21.26 15.25 -6.55
N LYS A 119 -20.79 16.24 -7.32
CA LYS A 119 -19.37 16.39 -7.62
C LYS A 119 -18.54 16.68 -6.36
N ALA A 120 -18.99 17.59 -5.50
CA ALA A 120 -18.33 17.90 -4.23
C ALA A 120 -18.26 16.66 -3.32
N ALA A 121 -19.37 15.91 -3.20
CA ALA A 121 -19.41 14.66 -2.44
C ALA A 121 -18.47 13.59 -3.00
N MET A 122 -18.38 13.48 -4.33
CA MET A 122 -17.45 12.57 -5.00
C MET A 122 -16.00 12.95 -4.72
N ASN A 123 -15.66 14.23 -4.82
CA ASN A 123 -14.31 14.74 -4.53
C ASN A 123 -13.94 14.52 -3.05
N ALA A 124 -14.86 14.81 -2.12
CA ALA A 124 -14.64 14.55 -0.69
C ALA A 124 -14.44 13.06 -0.39
N ARG A 125 -15.19 12.18 -1.08
CA ARG A 125 -15.02 10.72 -0.95
C ARG A 125 -13.66 10.26 -1.48
N LEU A 126 -13.24 10.78 -2.62
CA LEU A 126 -11.90 10.50 -3.20
C LEU A 126 -10.80 10.94 -2.23
N GLU A 127 -10.86 12.17 -1.71
CA GLU A 127 -9.87 12.66 -0.74
C GLU A 127 -9.82 11.81 0.54
N LYS A 128 -10.99 11.38 1.04
CA LYS A 128 -11.06 10.49 2.21
C LYS A 128 -10.46 9.11 1.92
N LEU A 129 -10.64 8.59 0.71
CA LEU A 129 -10.04 7.33 0.28
C LEU A 129 -8.53 7.49 0.11
N GLU A 130 -8.07 8.57 -0.53
CA GLU A 130 -6.64 8.88 -0.67
C GLU A 130 -5.94 9.03 0.69
N LYS A 131 -6.56 9.74 1.64
CA LYS A 131 -6.05 9.83 3.02
C LYS A 131 -5.98 8.48 3.72
N LYS A 132 -7.01 7.62 3.57
CA LYS A 132 -6.98 6.27 4.13
C LYS A 132 -5.88 5.41 3.52
N VAL A 133 -5.73 5.45 2.21
CA VAL A 133 -4.66 4.75 1.50
C VAL A 133 -3.29 5.26 1.95
N GLY A 134 -3.11 6.58 1.99
CA GLY A 134 -1.86 7.19 2.47
C GLY A 134 -1.51 6.81 3.91
N GLN A 135 -2.50 6.73 4.81
CA GLN A 135 -2.29 6.28 6.20
C GLN A 135 -1.95 4.79 6.28
N ALA A 136 -2.61 3.95 5.47
CA ALA A 136 -2.35 2.51 5.43
C ALA A 136 -0.93 2.18 4.95
N TYR A 137 -0.36 3.04 4.10
CA TYR A 137 0.98 2.86 3.52
C TYR A 137 1.99 3.92 4.01
N SER A 138 1.75 4.52 5.18
CA SER A 138 2.72 5.42 5.81
C SER A 138 3.88 4.65 6.47
N PHE A 139 4.98 5.33 6.76
CA PHE A 139 6.08 4.74 7.54
C PHE A 139 5.63 4.31 8.93
N ASP A 140 4.60 4.93 9.50
CA ASP A 140 4.03 4.55 10.80
C ASP A 140 3.32 3.20 10.77
N SER A 141 2.93 2.71 9.59
CA SER A 141 2.36 1.38 9.42
C SER A 141 3.40 0.26 9.40
N ILE A 142 4.70 0.59 9.32
CA ILE A 142 5.79 -0.39 9.33
C ILE A 142 6.04 -0.81 10.76
N LEU A 143 5.67 -2.06 11.07
CA LEU A 143 5.77 -2.61 12.41
C LEU A 143 7.20 -3.10 12.71
N GLY A 144 7.76 -2.67 13.84
CA GLY A 144 9.04 -3.11 14.36
C GLY A 144 9.73 -2.02 15.17
N GLU A 145 10.52 -2.45 16.16
CA GLU A 145 11.25 -1.58 17.10
C GLU A 145 12.77 -1.76 17.01
N SER A 146 13.24 -2.72 16.24
CA SER A 146 14.66 -3.01 16.08
C SER A 146 15.41 -1.82 15.50
N LYS A 147 16.65 -1.63 15.94
CA LYS A 147 17.52 -0.53 15.49
C LYS A 147 17.75 -0.59 13.98
N SER A 148 18.03 -1.78 13.45
CA SER A 148 18.27 -1.98 12.01
C SER A 148 17.07 -1.57 11.13
N LEU A 149 15.85 -1.87 11.59
CA LEU A 149 14.63 -1.43 10.90
C LEU A 149 14.43 0.08 11.01
N LYS A 150 14.61 0.66 12.20
CA LYS A 150 14.50 2.12 12.42
C LYS A 150 15.48 2.90 11.57
N ASP A 151 16.71 2.42 11.43
CA ASP A 151 17.72 3.03 10.56
C ASP A 151 17.30 2.97 9.08
N ALA A 152 16.75 1.83 8.62
CA ALA A 152 16.23 1.69 7.25
C ALA A 152 15.02 2.62 7.01
N VAL A 153 14.09 2.72 7.97
CA VAL A 153 12.95 3.65 7.91
C VAL A 153 13.42 5.11 7.83
N LEU A 154 14.38 5.50 8.67
CA LEU A 154 14.94 6.86 8.65
C LEU A 154 15.56 7.22 7.30
N LEU A 155 16.32 6.29 6.70
CA LEU A 155 16.89 6.48 5.37
C LEU A 155 15.79 6.62 4.30
N ALA A 156 14.78 5.75 4.35
CA ALA A 156 13.65 5.79 3.44
C ALA A 156 12.84 7.10 3.57
N GLN A 157 12.64 7.61 4.78
CA GLN A 157 12.01 8.91 5.02
C GLN A 157 12.82 10.08 4.41
N LYS A 158 14.15 10.08 4.60
CA LYS A 158 15.01 11.12 4.02
C LYS A 158 14.95 11.15 2.50
N VAL A 159 14.91 10.00 1.85
CA VAL A 159 14.86 9.93 0.38
C VAL A 159 13.46 10.17 -0.18
N SER A 160 12.39 9.99 0.61
CA SER A 160 11.01 10.12 0.13
C SER A 160 10.70 11.50 -0.44
N VAL A 161 11.24 12.57 0.15
CA VAL A 161 11.03 13.96 -0.27
C VAL A 161 11.77 14.36 -1.55
N THR A 162 12.63 13.50 -2.08
CA THR A 162 13.42 13.69 -3.29
C THR A 162 12.86 12.87 -4.45
N ASP A 163 13.26 13.20 -5.69
CA ASP A 163 12.88 12.43 -6.90
C ASP A 163 13.99 11.47 -7.37
N VAL A 164 15.06 11.27 -6.59
CA VAL A 164 16.14 10.35 -6.96
C VAL A 164 15.66 8.89 -7.01
N PRO A 165 16.23 8.06 -7.90
CA PRO A 165 15.99 6.63 -7.90
C PRO A 165 16.37 6.00 -6.55
N VAL A 166 15.60 5.00 -6.12
CA VAL A 166 15.83 4.27 -4.87
C VAL A 166 15.97 2.78 -5.16
N LEU A 167 17.03 2.18 -4.66
CA LEU A 167 17.23 0.73 -4.70
C LEU A 167 16.99 0.12 -3.31
N LEU A 168 15.95 -0.71 -3.20
CA LEU A 168 15.63 -1.48 -2.00
C LEU A 168 16.28 -2.86 -2.10
N THR A 169 17.15 -3.19 -1.17
CA THR A 169 17.80 -4.50 -1.11
C THR A 169 17.36 -5.26 0.13
N GLY A 170 17.35 -6.57 0.07
CA GLY A 170 17.00 -7.43 1.21
C GLY A 170 16.35 -8.73 0.73
N GLU A 171 16.31 -9.71 1.60
CA GLU A 171 15.75 -11.03 1.31
C GLU A 171 14.28 -10.97 0.88
N THR A 172 13.81 -12.04 0.23
CA THR A 172 12.39 -12.18 -0.11
C THR A 172 11.54 -12.15 1.16
N GLY A 173 10.42 -11.42 1.11
CA GLY A 173 9.47 -11.35 2.24
C GLY A 173 9.85 -10.37 3.36
N THR A 174 10.90 -9.54 3.22
CA THR A 174 11.30 -8.52 4.21
C THR A 174 10.42 -7.26 4.23
N GLY A 175 9.54 -7.09 3.21
CA GLY A 175 8.62 -5.95 3.12
C GLY A 175 9.07 -4.85 2.14
N LYS A 176 9.89 -5.16 1.14
CA LYS A 176 10.37 -4.18 0.12
C LYS A 176 9.24 -3.39 -0.53
N GLU A 177 8.13 -4.05 -0.87
CA GLU A 177 6.96 -3.38 -1.47
C GLU A 177 6.30 -2.39 -0.49
N VAL A 178 6.18 -2.75 0.80
CA VAL A 178 5.64 -1.85 1.83
C VAL A 178 6.50 -0.60 1.97
N PHE A 179 7.84 -0.75 1.92
CA PHE A 179 8.75 0.39 1.91
C PHE A 179 8.62 1.24 0.65
N ALA A 180 8.47 0.62 -0.54
CA ALA A 180 8.26 1.35 -1.78
C ALA A 180 6.98 2.20 -1.75
N GLN A 181 5.89 1.63 -1.24
CA GLN A 181 4.62 2.33 -1.04
C GLN A 181 4.78 3.47 -0.01
N ALA A 182 5.44 3.23 1.14
CA ALA A 182 5.68 4.25 2.15
C ALA A 182 6.51 5.43 1.58
N ILE A 183 7.54 5.15 0.77
CA ILE A 183 8.35 6.17 0.08
C ILE A 183 7.48 6.99 -0.89
N HIS A 184 6.62 6.33 -1.66
CA HIS A 184 5.73 7.01 -2.60
C HIS A 184 4.74 7.92 -1.88
N TYR A 185 3.96 7.38 -0.92
CA TYR A 185 2.93 8.13 -0.22
C TYR A 185 3.46 9.24 0.70
N SER A 186 4.76 9.18 1.06
CA SER A 186 5.45 10.25 1.79
C SER A 186 6.18 11.24 0.87
N SER A 187 6.01 11.14 -0.46
CA SER A 187 6.68 11.98 -1.45
C SER A 187 5.80 13.11 -1.96
N LYS A 188 6.39 14.01 -2.76
CA LYS A 188 5.65 15.04 -3.50
C LYS A 188 4.68 14.46 -4.53
N ARG A 189 4.85 13.18 -4.90
CA ARG A 189 4.03 12.44 -5.86
C ARG A 189 2.96 11.56 -5.20
N ALA A 190 2.69 11.74 -3.91
CA ALA A 190 1.76 10.92 -3.13
C ALA A 190 0.32 10.83 -3.71
N ARG A 191 -0.10 11.85 -4.46
CA ARG A 191 -1.42 11.90 -5.13
C ARG A 191 -1.39 11.40 -6.58
N GLN A 192 -0.23 11.00 -7.07
CA GLN A 192 -0.04 10.49 -8.42
C GLN A 192 -0.05 8.95 -8.41
N ASN A 193 -0.08 8.35 -9.59
CA ASN A 193 -0.12 6.89 -9.72
C ASN A 193 1.13 6.22 -9.11
N PHE A 194 0.91 5.15 -8.36
CA PHE A 194 1.91 4.18 -7.98
C PHE A 194 1.68 2.90 -8.78
N VAL A 195 2.59 2.58 -9.69
CA VAL A 195 2.50 1.40 -10.55
C VAL A 195 3.55 0.39 -10.12
N ALA A 196 3.12 -0.79 -9.65
CA ALA A 196 4.01 -1.87 -9.24
C ALA A 196 4.12 -2.94 -10.34
N VAL A 197 5.34 -3.36 -10.62
CA VAL A 197 5.66 -4.38 -11.63
C VAL A 197 6.64 -5.37 -11.02
N ASN A 198 6.30 -6.66 -11.03
CA ASN A 198 7.24 -7.71 -10.69
C ASN A 198 7.92 -8.21 -11.98
N CYS A 199 9.24 -8.00 -12.10
CA CYS A 199 10.01 -8.34 -13.28
C CYS A 199 10.15 -9.85 -13.53
N SER A 200 9.90 -10.69 -12.52
CA SER A 200 9.96 -12.15 -12.65
C SER A 200 8.65 -12.80 -13.06
N SER A 201 7.53 -12.05 -13.05
CA SER A 201 6.18 -12.61 -13.26
C SER A 201 5.81 -12.84 -14.73
N PHE A 202 6.62 -12.35 -15.67
CA PHE A 202 6.31 -12.35 -17.09
C PHE A 202 7.46 -12.96 -17.92
N SER A 203 7.13 -13.54 -19.08
CA SER A 203 8.16 -13.79 -20.10
C SER A 203 8.78 -12.48 -20.56
N LYS A 204 9.99 -12.52 -21.12
CA LYS A 204 10.72 -11.35 -21.60
C LYS A 204 9.86 -10.47 -22.55
N GLU A 205 9.23 -11.10 -23.54
CA GLU A 205 8.45 -10.42 -24.57
C GLU A 205 7.18 -9.77 -23.96
N LEU A 206 6.56 -10.46 -23.02
CA LEU A 206 5.37 -9.95 -22.34
C LEU A 206 5.73 -8.79 -21.42
N LEU A 207 6.82 -8.92 -20.65
CA LEU A 207 7.32 -7.85 -19.77
C LEU A 207 7.65 -6.59 -20.58
N GLU A 208 8.29 -6.76 -21.74
CA GLU A 208 8.61 -5.65 -22.64
C GLU A 208 7.35 -4.92 -23.12
N SER A 209 6.35 -5.69 -23.55
CA SER A 209 5.06 -5.15 -24.00
C SER A 209 4.28 -4.46 -22.87
N GLU A 210 4.27 -5.03 -21.67
CA GLU A 210 3.61 -4.41 -20.51
C GLU A 210 4.31 -3.12 -20.10
N MET A 211 5.63 -3.13 -19.95
CA MET A 211 6.38 -1.97 -19.47
C MET A 211 6.37 -0.79 -20.46
N PHE A 212 6.64 -1.08 -21.73
CA PHE A 212 6.89 -0.03 -22.73
C PHE A 212 5.71 0.19 -23.69
N GLY A 213 4.75 -0.73 -23.73
CA GLY A 213 3.62 -0.67 -24.67
C GLY A 213 4.02 -1.08 -26.10
N HIS A 214 3.01 -1.22 -26.94
CA HIS A 214 3.20 -1.63 -28.33
C HIS A 214 2.21 -0.94 -29.28
N LYS A 215 2.57 -0.92 -30.57
CA LYS A 215 1.70 -0.55 -31.67
C LYS A 215 0.98 -1.77 -32.23
N ALA A 216 -0.22 -1.55 -32.76
CA ALA A 216 -0.96 -2.58 -33.47
C ALA A 216 -0.09 -3.16 -34.61
N GLY A 217 -0.09 -4.50 -34.74
CA GLY A 217 0.69 -5.21 -35.74
C GLY A 217 2.18 -5.39 -35.46
N SER A 218 2.68 -5.00 -34.31
CA SER A 218 4.11 -5.11 -33.96
C SER A 218 4.59 -6.55 -33.70
N PHE A 219 3.68 -7.44 -33.32
CA PHE A 219 3.91 -8.88 -33.17
C PHE A 219 2.59 -9.67 -33.32
N THR A 220 2.68 -10.98 -33.40
CA THR A 220 1.50 -11.87 -33.51
C THR A 220 0.65 -11.75 -32.23
N GLY A 221 -0.56 -11.18 -32.37
CA GLY A 221 -1.47 -10.90 -31.25
C GLY A 221 -1.60 -9.43 -30.87
N ALA A 222 -0.79 -8.53 -31.42
CA ALA A 222 -0.91 -7.09 -31.23
C ALA A 222 -2.07 -6.49 -32.06
N LEU A 223 -3.32 -6.72 -31.62
CA LEU A 223 -4.52 -6.30 -32.38
C LEU A 223 -4.80 -4.79 -32.24
N LYS A 224 -4.35 -4.14 -31.18
CA LYS A 224 -4.58 -2.72 -30.87
C LYS A 224 -3.33 -2.09 -30.27
N ASP A 225 -3.22 -0.76 -30.36
CA ASP A 225 -2.22 0.00 -29.62
C ASP A 225 -2.42 -0.21 -28.11
N LYS A 226 -1.34 -0.46 -27.39
CA LYS A 226 -1.33 -0.59 -25.91
C LYS A 226 -0.40 0.46 -25.28
N LYS A 227 -0.89 1.16 -24.28
CA LYS A 227 -0.06 1.99 -23.42
C LYS A 227 0.77 1.10 -22.50
N GLY A 228 2.02 1.49 -22.27
CA GLY A 228 2.90 0.79 -21.32
C GLY A 228 2.75 1.33 -19.91
N LEU A 229 3.18 0.52 -18.92
CA LEU A 229 3.14 0.87 -17.49
C LEU A 229 3.96 2.14 -17.17
N PHE A 230 5.01 2.46 -17.94
CA PHE A 230 5.72 3.74 -17.83
C PHE A 230 4.85 4.94 -18.21
N GLU A 231 3.93 4.80 -19.16
CA GLU A 231 2.94 5.86 -19.47
C GLU A 231 1.90 6.00 -18.37
N GLU A 232 1.46 4.89 -17.80
CA GLU A 232 0.50 4.88 -16.69
C GLU A 232 1.10 5.50 -15.42
N ALA A 233 2.41 5.29 -15.20
CA ALA A 233 3.16 5.87 -14.09
C ALA A 233 3.59 7.34 -14.34
N ASN A 234 3.25 7.93 -15.48
CA ASN A 234 3.71 9.27 -15.83
C ASN A 234 3.29 10.31 -14.77
N ASN A 235 4.23 11.16 -14.36
CA ASN A 235 4.18 12.09 -13.22
C ASN A 235 4.09 11.40 -11.84
N GLY A 236 3.99 10.09 -11.78
CA GLY A 236 3.90 9.27 -10.57
C GLY A 236 5.20 8.52 -10.25
N THR A 237 5.03 7.30 -9.74
CA THR A 237 6.13 6.42 -9.34
C THR A 237 5.91 5.03 -9.94
N ILE A 238 6.96 4.43 -10.49
CA ILE A 238 6.99 3.02 -10.85
C ILE A 238 7.86 2.26 -9.83
N PHE A 239 7.33 1.14 -9.34
CA PHE A 239 8.04 0.20 -8.48
C PHE A 239 8.37 -1.06 -9.27
N LEU A 240 9.66 -1.35 -9.43
CA LEU A 240 10.19 -2.50 -10.15
C LEU A 240 10.67 -3.53 -9.13
N ASP A 241 9.83 -4.51 -8.82
CA ASP A 241 10.23 -5.59 -7.91
C ASP A 241 11.01 -6.65 -8.66
N GLU A 242 11.95 -7.29 -7.96
CA GLU A 242 12.87 -8.30 -8.49
C GLU A 242 13.61 -7.82 -9.75
N ILE A 243 14.16 -6.59 -9.72
CA ILE A 243 14.85 -5.98 -10.85
C ILE A 243 16.04 -6.82 -11.33
N GLY A 244 16.68 -7.59 -10.45
CA GLY A 244 17.76 -8.51 -10.78
C GLY A 244 17.36 -9.68 -11.68
N GLU A 245 16.06 -9.91 -11.89
CA GLU A 245 15.51 -10.92 -12.80
C GLU A 245 15.21 -10.37 -14.21
N MET A 246 15.33 -9.05 -14.39
CA MET A 246 15.03 -8.41 -15.67
C MET A 246 15.98 -8.87 -16.77
N ALA A 247 15.46 -9.26 -17.92
CA ALA A 247 16.26 -9.66 -19.08
C ALA A 247 17.23 -8.56 -19.51
N PHE A 248 18.45 -8.93 -19.86
CA PHE A 248 19.58 -8.02 -20.11
C PHE A 248 19.25 -6.93 -21.16
N GLU A 249 18.48 -7.28 -22.19
CA GLU A 249 18.09 -6.35 -23.26
C GLU A 249 17.10 -5.28 -22.77
N LEU A 250 16.23 -5.62 -21.81
CA LEU A 250 15.28 -4.67 -21.24
C LEU A 250 15.96 -3.68 -20.29
N GLN A 251 17.07 -4.09 -19.68
CA GLN A 251 17.88 -3.22 -18.84
C GLN A 251 18.41 -2.00 -19.61
N ALA A 252 18.76 -2.17 -20.91
CA ALA A 252 19.20 -1.06 -21.75
C ALA A 252 18.06 -0.03 -22.01
N LYS A 253 16.81 -0.49 -22.17
CA LYS A 253 15.65 0.40 -22.34
C LYS A 253 15.34 1.14 -21.03
N LEU A 254 15.45 0.46 -19.88
CA LEU A 254 15.28 1.08 -18.57
C LEU A 254 16.34 2.14 -18.30
N LEU A 255 17.61 1.87 -18.66
CA LEU A 255 18.69 2.85 -18.53
C LEU A 255 18.38 4.13 -19.31
N ARG A 256 17.89 4.03 -20.54
CA ARG A 256 17.50 5.17 -21.35
C ARG A 256 16.41 6.01 -20.67
N ILE A 257 15.40 5.38 -20.05
CA ILE A 257 14.38 6.12 -19.29
C ILE A 257 15.00 6.86 -18.10
N LEU A 258 15.92 6.23 -17.35
CA LEU A 258 16.60 6.85 -16.21
C LEU A 258 17.48 8.04 -16.59
N GLU A 259 18.02 8.06 -17.83
CA GLU A 259 18.90 9.12 -18.31
C GLU A 259 18.15 10.27 -18.99
N THR A 260 17.24 9.93 -19.89
CA THR A 260 16.58 10.91 -20.78
C THR A 260 15.10 11.09 -20.52
N GLY A 261 14.46 10.20 -19.78
CA GLY A 261 13.01 10.15 -19.63
C GLY A 261 12.29 9.71 -20.90
N GLU A 262 12.99 9.06 -21.84
CA GLU A 262 12.44 8.68 -23.14
C GLU A 262 12.64 7.20 -23.44
N TYR A 263 11.68 6.62 -24.14
CA TYR A 263 11.78 5.26 -24.67
C TYR A 263 10.97 5.12 -25.96
N ILE A 264 11.12 4.02 -26.68
CA ILE A 264 10.39 3.71 -27.90
C ILE A 264 9.51 2.48 -27.64
N LYS A 265 8.23 2.59 -27.98
CA LYS A 265 7.27 1.46 -27.93
C LYS A 265 7.66 0.37 -28.92
N ILE A 266 7.22 -0.84 -28.66
CA ILE A 266 7.42 -1.94 -29.61
C ILE A 266 6.68 -1.61 -30.91
N GLY A 267 7.40 -1.68 -32.04
CA GLY A 267 6.83 -1.37 -33.37
C GLY A 267 6.63 0.11 -33.67
N ASP A 268 7.10 1.02 -32.81
CA ASP A 268 7.08 2.48 -33.05
C ASP A 268 8.49 2.97 -33.43
N THR A 269 8.56 4.12 -34.06
CA THR A 269 9.80 4.85 -34.37
C THR A 269 9.92 6.15 -33.59
N LYS A 270 8.83 6.62 -32.99
CA LYS A 270 8.80 7.89 -32.26
C LYS A 270 9.09 7.66 -30.79
N PRO A 271 9.98 8.49 -30.17
CA PRO A 271 10.21 8.41 -28.74
C PRO A 271 8.97 8.89 -27.97
N THR A 272 8.63 8.17 -26.91
CA THR A 272 7.64 8.54 -25.92
C THR A 272 8.37 9.11 -24.70
N ARG A 273 7.98 10.29 -24.23
CA ARG A 273 8.59 10.96 -23.06
C ARG A 273 7.73 10.77 -21.82
N VAL A 274 8.38 10.45 -20.71
CA VAL A 274 7.74 10.25 -19.41
C VAL A 274 8.56 10.88 -18.29
N ASN A 275 7.87 11.34 -17.25
CA ASN A 275 8.48 11.83 -16.02
C ASN A 275 8.07 10.89 -14.87
N VAL A 276 8.87 9.85 -14.60
CA VAL A 276 8.53 8.82 -13.63
C VAL A 276 9.63 8.70 -12.58
N ARG A 277 9.25 8.69 -11.30
CA ARG A 277 10.16 8.32 -10.22
C ARG A 277 10.30 6.80 -10.20
N ILE A 278 11.53 6.29 -10.13
CA ILE A 278 11.80 4.85 -10.12
C ILE A 278 12.20 4.40 -8.72
N ILE A 279 11.53 3.38 -8.20
CA ILE A 279 11.93 2.62 -7.02
C ILE A 279 12.14 1.19 -7.49
N ALA A 280 13.34 0.65 -7.33
CA ALA A 280 13.66 -0.73 -7.70
C ALA A 280 13.91 -1.58 -6.45
N ALA A 281 13.57 -2.86 -6.49
CA ALA A 281 13.82 -3.78 -5.41
C ALA A 281 14.44 -5.09 -5.92
N THR A 282 15.32 -5.69 -5.12
CA THR A 282 15.93 -6.97 -5.42
C THR A 282 16.33 -7.74 -4.16
N ASN A 283 16.28 -9.06 -4.23
CA ASN A 283 16.88 -9.97 -3.25
C ASN A 283 18.25 -10.48 -3.71
N ARG A 284 18.65 -10.21 -4.97
CA ARG A 284 19.94 -10.64 -5.53
C ARG A 284 21.07 -9.68 -5.17
N ASN A 285 22.29 -10.23 -5.09
CA ASN A 285 23.51 -9.44 -5.03
C ASN A 285 23.86 -8.93 -6.44
N LEU A 286 23.45 -7.69 -6.76
CA LEU A 286 23.67 -7.13 -8.09
C LEU A 286 25.14 -7.06 -8.53
N PRO A 287 26.12 -6.72 -7.67
CA PRO A 287 27.55 -6.84 -8.00
C PRO A 287 27.96 -8.25 -8.50
N GLU A 288 27.44 -9.32 -7.91
CA GLU A 288 27.67 -10.67 -8.39
C GLU A 288 27.00 -10.94 -9.74
N GLU A 289 25.79 -10.41 -9.96
CA GLU A 289 25.09 -10.55 -11.24
C GLU A 289 25.80 -9.77 -12.36
N ILE A 290 26.42 -8.63 -12.04
CA ILE A 290 27.28 -7.88 -12.96
C ILE A 290 28.51 -8.71 -13.33
N ALA A 291 29.21 -9.28 -12.36
CA ALA A 291 30.37 -10.13 -12.62
C ALA A 291 30.06 -11.37 -13.49
N LYS A 292 28.80 -11.86 -13.40
CA LYS A 292 28.29 -12.98 -14.22
C LYS A 292 27.73 -12.53 -15.58
N GLY A 293 27.77 -11.23 -15.91
CA GLY A 293 27.25 -10.66 -17.16
C GLY A 293 25.73 -10.69 -17.30
N ARG A 294 24.98 -10.83 -16.19
CA ARG A 294 23.52 -10.88 -16.17
C ARG A 294 22.86 -9.55 -15.83
N PHE A 295 23.62 -8.63 -15.25
CA PHE A 295 23.16 -7.28 -14.95
C PHE A 295 24.14 -6.25 -15.47
N ARG A 296 23.65 -5.12 -16.00
CA ARG A 296 24.50 -4.06 -16.54
C ARG A 296 25.04 -3.18 -15.41
N GLU A 297 26.33 -2.91 -15.48
CA GLU A 297 27.03 -2.06 -14.51
C GLU A 297 26.54 -0.59 -14.57
N ASP A 298 26.32 -0.06 -15.79
CA ASP A 298 25.81 1.30 -15.99
C ASP A 298 24.41 1.49 -15.37
N LEU A 299 23.53 0.52 -15.53
CA LEU A 299 22.20 0.53 -14.92
C LEU A 299 22.29 0.46 -13.38
N PHE A 300 23.18 -0.37 -12.85
CA PHE A 300 23.38 -0.49 -11.41
C PHE A 300 23.74 0.86 -10.78
N TYR A 301 24.75 1.58 -11.33
CA TYR A 301 25.13 2.89 -10.79
C TYR A 301 23.99 3.94 -10.91
N ARG A 302 23.14 3.82 -11.92
CA ARG A 302 22.01 4.74 -12.08
C ARG A 302 20.85 4.45 -11.15
N LEU A 303 20.62 3.18 -10.78
CA LEU A 303 19.59 2.77 -9.83
C LEU A 303 20.05 2.93 -8.37
N SER A 304 21.32 2.69 -8.07
CA SER A 304 21.89 2.66 -6.72
C SER A 304 22.29 4.04 -6.18
N VAL A 305 21.79 5.14 -6.77
CA VAL A 305 22.04 6.51 -6.28
C VAL A 305 21.67 6.63 -4.80
N PHE A 306 20.56 6.02 -4.39
CA PHE A 306 20.21 5.89 -3.00
C PHE A 306 19.77 4.45 -2.70
N GLN A 307 20.48 3.82 -1.78
CA GLN A 307 20.24 2.42 -1.44
C GLN A 307 19.71 2.31 -0.02
N VAL A 308 18.66 1.50 0.17
CA VAL A 308 18.12 1.16 1.48
C VAL A 308 18.12 -0.36 1.61
N HIS A 309 18.83 -0.85 2.61
CA HIS A 309 18.88 -2.28 2.93
C HIS A 309 17.82 -2.61 3.98
N LEU A 310 16.95 -3.58 3.71
CA LEU A 310 15.96 -4.07 4.64
C LEU A 310 16.49 -5.30 5.36
N PRO A 311 16.56 -5.26 6.69
CA PRO A 311 17.08 -6.38 7.48
C PRO A 311 16.16 -7.60 7.38
N SER A 312 16.75 -8.78 7.40
CA SER A 312 16.03 -10.05 7.52
C SER A 312 15.34 -10.16 8.89
N LEU A 313 14.32 -11.01 9.00
CA LEU A 313 13.57 -11.15 10.25
C LEU A 313 14.43 -11.71 11.39
N ARG A 314 15.40 -12.59 11.07
CA ARG A 314 16.38 -13.11 12.04
C ARG A 314 17.32 -12.05 12.61
N GLU A 315 17.60 -10.97 11.86
CA GLU A 315 18.40 -9.81 12.33
C GLU A 315 17.59 -8.87 13.23
N ARG A 316 16.28 -9.09 13.32
CA ARG A 316 15.33 -8.33 14.14
C ARG A 316 14.37 -9.25 14.93
N ALA A 317 14.91 -10.30 15.54
CA ALA A 317 14.12 -11.30 16.26
C ALA A 317 13.17 -10.69 17.31
N GLY A 318 13.55 -9.59 17.97
CA GLY A 318 12.67 -8.88 18.89
C GLY A 318 11.37 -8.34 18.29
N ASP A 319 11.32 -8.15 16.96
CA ASP A 319 10.12 -7.68 16.27
C ASP A 319 9.11 -8.81 16.01
N ILE A 320 9.50 -10.10 16.14
CA ILE A 320 8.65 -11.26 15.85
C ILE A 320 7.39 -11.24 16.71
N ARG A 321 7.52 -10.99 18.03
CA ARG A 321 6.36 -10.92 18.95
C ARG A 321 5.40 -9.81 18.57
N LEU A 322 5.92 -8.65 18.21
CA LEU A 322 5.10 -7.50 17.79
C LEU A 322 4.33 -7.80 16.51
N LEU A 323 5.03 -8.35 15.51
CA LEU A 323 4.43 -8.75 14.24
C LEU A 323 3.39 -9.86 14.42
N ALA A 324 3.69 -10.88 15.23
CA ALA A 324 2.77 -11.98 15.52
C ALA A 324 1.46 -11.47 16.14
N LYS A 325 1.54 -10.61 17.17
CA LYS A 325 0.36 -10.01 17.81
C LYS A 325 -0.47 -9.18 16.82
N ALA A 326 0.19 -8.41 15.97
CA ALA A 326 -0.48 -7.59 14.96
C ALA A 326 -1.19 -8.47 13.91
N PHE A 327 -0.56 -9.53 13.43
CA PHE A 327 -1.17 -10.46 12.48
C PHE A 327 -2.35 -11.21 13.08
N VAL A 328 -2.21 -11.73 14.31
CA VAL A 328 -3.33 -12.39 15.01
C VAL A 328 -4.51 -11.44 15.12
N LYS A 329 -4.30 -10.21 15.56
CA LYS A 329 -5.37 -9.20 15.66
C LYS A 329 -6.06 -8.95 14.31
N ASN A 330 -5.28 -8.81 13.24
CA ASN A 330 -5.82 -8.53 11.91
C ASN A 330 -6.58 -9.73 11.34
N PHE A 331 -6.03 -10.94 11.42
CA PHE A 331 -6.66 -12.13 10.89
C PHE A 331 -7.85 -12.61 11.73
N SER A 332 -7.82 -12.47 13.06
CA SER A 332 -8.98 -12.73 13.92
C SER A 332 -10.18 -11.90 13.51
N ALA A 333 -9.96 -10.62 13.21
CA ALA A 333 -11.01 -9.73 12.73
C ALA A 333 -11.53 -10.13 11.33
N GLN A 334 -10.64 -10.55 10.42
CA GLN A 334 -11.01 -10.95 9.06
C GLN A 334 -11.74 -12.30 9.00
N LEU A 335 -11.27 -13.26 9.81
CA LEU A 335 -11.83 -14.62 9.85
C LEU A 335 -13.05 -14.73 10.76
N SER A 336 -13.44 -13.62 11.45
CA SER A 336 -14.49 -13.60 12.46
C SER A 336 -14.28 -14.68 13.54
N ARG A 337 -13.02 -14.97 13.89
CA ARG A 337 -12.61 -15.94 14.90
C ARG A 337 -12.30 -15.21 16.20
N PRO A 338 -12.84 -15.62 17.35
CA PRO A 338 -12.62 -14.95 18.63
C PRO A 338 -11.30 -15.36 19.30
N VAL A 339 -10.19 -15.44 18.53
CA VAL A 339 -8.88 -15.71 19.12
C VAL A 339 -8.36 -14.42 19.74
N THR A 340 -8.32 -14.40 21.09
CA THR A 340 -7.94 -13.23 21.88
C THR A 340 -6.57 -13.35 22.53
N GLU A 341 -6.07 -14.58 22.72
CA GLU A 341 -4.83 -14.86 23.44
C GLU A 341 -3.83 -15.67 22.60
N ILE A 342 -2.56 -15.44 22.91
CA ILE A 342 -1.44 -16.19 22.31
C ILE A 342 -0.62 -16.71 23.50
N THR A 343 -0.37 -18.00 23.59
CA THR A 343 0.44 -18.56 24.67
C THR A 343 1.89 -18.07 24.60
N PRO A 344 2.56 -17.89 25.74
CA PRO A 344 3.99 -17.53 25.76
C PRO A 344 4.86 -18.53 24.98
N ASP A 345 4.54 -19.83 25.07
CA ASP A 345 5.27 -20.91 24.41
C ASP A 345 5.12 -20.84 22.89
N PHE A 346 3.93 -20.47 22.37
CA PHE A 346 3.72 -20.22 20.94
C PHE A 346 4.65 -19.12 20.45
N LEU A 347 4.72 -17.97 21.17
CA LEU A 347 5.59 -16.85 20.80
C LEU A 347 7.08 -17.21 20.90
N ALA A 348 7.47 -17.95 21.93
CA ALA A 348 8.85 -18.44 22.09
C ALA A 348 9.24 -19.36 20.92
N THR A 349 8.35 -20.27 20.52
CA THR A 349 8.56 -21.15 19.36
C THR A 349 8.76 -20.38 18.06
N LEU A 350 8.01 -19.28 17.84
CA LEU A 350 8.19 -18.44 16.67
C LEU A 350 9.54 -17.71 16.67
N GLU A 351 10.05 -17.28 17.85
CA GLU A 351 11.35 -16.60 17.96
C GLU A 351 12.54 -17.51 17.64
N LEU A 352 12.40 -18.81 17.84
CA LEU A 352 13.45 -19.79 17.57
C LEU A 352 13.61 -20.12 16.06
N GLN A 353 12.65 -19.71 15.23
CA GLN A 353 12.64 -20.05 13.81
C GLN A 353 13.56 -19.15 12.99
N PRO A 354 14.26 -19.69 11.99
CA PRO A 354 15.18 -18.91 11.12
C PRO A 354 14.46 -17.99 10.14
N TRP A 355 13.17 -18.18 9.89
CA TRP A 355 12.32 -17.39 8.98
C TRP A 355 12.95 -17.08 7.63
N LYS A 356 13.29 -18.09 6.83
CA LYS A 356 13.89 -17.91 5.50
C LYS A 356 13.02 -17.11 4.56
N GLY A 357 11.70 -17.19 4.69
CA GLY A 357 10.72 -16.40 3.96
C GLY A 357 10.32 -15.10 4.70
N ASN A 358 11.02 -14.76 5.78
CA ASN A 358 10.87 -13.52 6.54
C ASN A 358 9.41 -13.25 7.01
N ILE A 359 8.93 -12.01 6.88
CA ILE A 359 7.58 -11.61 7.32
C ILE A 359 6.49 -12.35 6.53
N ARG A 360 6.74 -12.67 5.26
CA ARG A 360 5.76 -13.41 4.44
C ARG A 360 5.51 -14.81 4.99
N GLU A 361 6.57 -15.50 5.39
CA GLU A 361 6.49 -16.83 6.01
C GLU A 361 5.80 -16.76 7.38
N LEU A 362 6.24 -15.84 8.25
CA LEU A 362 5.63 -15.63 9.56
C LEU A 362 4.12 -15.34 9.45
N ARG A 363 3.72 -14.47 8.52
CA ARG A 363 2.32 -14.14 8.26
C ARG A 363 1.52 -15.38 7.86
N ASN A 364 2.03 -16.18 6.94
CA ASN A 364 1.36 -17.39 6.46
C ASN A 364 1.21 -18.44 7.57
N VAL A 365 2.23 -18.60 8.42
CA VAL A 365 2.20 -19.49 9.58
C VAL A 365 1.10 -19.07 10.55
N ILE A 366 1.04 -17.79 10.90
CA ILE A 366 0.02 -17.26 11.84
C ILE A 366 -1.39 -17.41 11.24
N GLU A 367 -1.57 -17.07 9.96
CA GLU A 367 -2.86 -17.22 9.28
C GLU A 367 -3.32 -18.67 9.30
N ARG A 368 -2.44 -19.61 8.99
CA ARG A 368 -2.73 -21.07 9.05
C ARG A 368 -3.05 -21.52 10.48
N SER A 369 -2.28 -21.08 11.48
CA SER A 369 -2.54 -21.43 12.88
C SER A 369 -3.91 -20.94 13.34
N LEU A 370 -4.35 -19.75 12.93
CA LEU A 370 -5.68 -19.23 13.24
C LEU A 370 -6.81 -20.03 12.55
N ILE A 371 -6.57 -20.56 11.35
CA ILE A 371 -7.56 -21.38 10.63
C ILE A 371 -7.74 -22.73 11.36
N VAL A 372 -6.66 -23.31 11.86
CA VAL A 372 -6.68 -24.63 12.53
C VAL A 372 -7.13 -24.55 13.98
N CYS A 373 -6.89 -23.41 14.64
CA CYS A 373 -7.26 -23.20 16.04
C CYS A 373 -8.76 -23.39 16.27
N GLU A 374 -9.15 -24.28 17.16
CA GLU A 374 -10.55 -24.54 17.53
C GLU A 374 -11.01 -23.71 18.74
N GLY A 375 -10.07 -23.14 19.51
CA GLY A 375 -10.32 -22.37 20.73
C GLY A 375 -10.17 -20.85 20.57
N GLU A 376 -10.15 -20.15 21.69
CA GLU A 376 -9.91 -18.70 21.78
C GLU A 376 -8.43 -18.35 21.99
N GLN A 377 -7.56 -19.37 22.11
CA GLN A 377 -6.14 -19.21 22.45
C GLN A 377 -5.27 -20.01 21.47
N LEU A 378 -4.26 -19.33 20.87
CA LEU A 378 -3.26 -20.01 20.03
C LEU A 378 -2.21 -20.70 20.91
N THR A 379 -1.99 -21.98 20.59
CA THR A 379 -1.04 -22.88 21.28
C THR A 379 -0.04 -23.48 20.31
N ILE A 380 1.03 -24.10 20.81
CA ILE A 380 2.04 -24.79 19.98
C ILE A 380 1.37 -25.86 19.07
N ALA A 381 0.31 -26.50 19.53
CA ALA A 381 -0.41 -27.52 18.74
C ALA A 381 -1.03 -26.97 17.45
N ASP A 382 -1.28 -25.67 17.38
CA ASP A 382 -1.85 -25.00 16.20
C ASP A 382 -0.79 -24.63 15.16
N LEU A 383 0.51 -24.73 15.51
CA LEU A 383 1.62 -24.48 14.59
C LEU A 383 1.79 -25.63 13.58
N PRO A 384 2.37 -25.37 12.40
CA PRO A 384 2.82 -26.41 11.49
C PRO A 384 3.80 -27.40 12.16
N LEU A 385 3.72 -28.69 11.83
CA LEU A 385 4.50 -29.75 12.46
C LEU A 385 6.02 -29.55 12.38
N ASP A 386 6.51 -28.96 11.29
CA ASP A 386 7.91 -28.62 11.10
C ASP A 386 8.41 -27.58 12.12
N ILE A 387 7.55 -26.61 12.47
CA ILE A 387 7.84 -25.59 13.48
C ILE A 387 7.72 -26.16 14.90
N GLN A 388 6.72 -27.01 15.16
CA GLN A 388 6.58 -27.70 16.45
C GLN A 388 7.82 -28.53 16.78
N ASN A 389 8.31 -29.28 15.78
CA ASN A 389 9.48 -30.15 15.97
C ASN A 389 10.76 -29.40 16.32
N ALA A 390 10.96 -28.21 15.73
CA ALA A 390 12.11 -27.36 16.04
C ALA A 390 12.13 -26.89 17.51
N HIS A 391 10.96 -26.72 18.12
CA HIS A 391 10.86 -26.39 19.55
C HIS A 391 11.32 -27.55 20.42
N TYR A 392 10.93 -28.79 20.07
CA TYR A 392 11.34 -29.98 20.84
C TYR A 392 12.84 -30.30 20.68
N GLU A 393 13.46 -29.99 19.55
CA GLU A 393 14.89 -30.19 19.35
C GLU A 393 15.76 -29.21 20.16
N GLN A 394 15.28 -28.01 20.41
CA GLN A 394 16.04 -26.99 21.18
C GLN A 394 15.78 -27.05 22.69
N SER A 395 14.61 -27.47 23.12
CA SER A 395 14.37 -27.69 24.56
C SER A 395 15.22 -28.85 25.12
N ASP A 396 15.76 -29.68 24.23
CA ASP A 396 16.66 -30.77 24.55
C ASP A 396 18.17 -30.38 24.57
N GLU A 397 18.54 -29.17 24.09
CA GLU A 397 19.93 -28.69 24.07
C GLU A 397 20.43 -28.16 25.42
N GLU A 398 19.60 -28.07 26.46
CA GLU A 398 20.08 -27.68 27.81
C GLU A 398 20.96 -28.73 28.51
N THR A 399 21.20 -29.87 27.87
CA THR A 399 22.24 -30.81 28.30
C THR A 399 23.26 -31.02 27.19
N PRO A 400 24.40 -30.30 27.17
CA PRO A 400 25.46 -30.58 26.20
C PRO A 400 26.09 -31.94 26.54
N GLY A 401 25.92 -32.89 25.62
CA GLY A 401 26.87 -33.96 25.53
C GLY A 401 26.49 -35.31 26.03
N SER A 402 25.61 -35.98 25.30
CA SER A 402 25.80 -37.42 25.16
C SER A 402 25.67 -37.75 23.67
N PHE A 403 26.79 -37.87 22.98
CA PHE A 403 26.88 -38.54 21.67
C PHE A 403 26.60 -40.05 21.80
N GLU A 404 26.08 -40.48 22.94
CA GLU A 404 25.75 -41.85 23.21
C GLU A 404 24.49 -42.25 22.42
N LEU A 405 24.61 -43.32 21.69
CA LEU A 405 23.52 -43.91 20.91
C LEU A 405 22.31 -44.22 21.82
N SER A 406 22.55 -44.61 23.06
CA SER A 406 21.57 -44.87 24.11
C SER A 406 20.68 -43.64 24.42
N ALA A 407 21.24 -42.44 24.45
CA ALA A 407 20.47 -41.22 24.67
C ALA A 407 19.55 -40.87 23.50
N MET A 408 20.04 -41.05 22.25
CA MET A 408 19.20 -40.85 21.06
C MET A 408 18.08 -41.91 20.98
N GLU A 409 18.40 -43.15 21.29
CA GLU A 409 17.43 -44.26 21.29
C GLU A 409 16.35 -44.02 22.34
N ARG A 410 16.71 -43.64 23.57
CA ARG A 410 15.78 -43.28 24.62
C ARG A 410 14.79 -42.19 24.19
N ARG A 411 15.28 -41.12 23.61
CA ARG A 411 14.46 -39.98 23.11
C ARG A 411 13.49 -40.45 22.03
N HIS A 412 13.99 -41.21 21.06
CA HIS A 412 13.15 -41.71 19.97
C HIS A 412 12.04 -42.65 20.45
N ILE A 413 12.34 -43.51 21.40
CA ILE A 413 11.33 -44.42 22.00
C ILE A 413 10.29 -43.61 22.78
N ALA A 414 10.70 -42.66 23.62
CA ALA A 414 9.78 -41.79 24.35
C ALA A 414 8.82 -41.01 23.43
N ARG A 415 9.35 -40.44 22.34
CA ARG A 415 8.56 -39.71 21.35
C ARG A 415 7.54 -40.58 20.65
N VAL A 416 7.90 -41.81 20.27
CA VAL A 416 6.96 -42.74 19.63
C VAL A 416 5.89 -43.24 20.62
N LEU A 417 6.23 -43.43 21.88
CA LEU A 417 5.27 -43.79 22.93
C LEU A 417 4.27 -42.64 23.18
N GLU A 418 4.70 -41.40 23.17
CA GLU A 418 3.83 -40.25 23.30
C GLU A 418 2.91 -40.13 22.07
N TYR A 419 3.45 -40.25 20.86
CA TYR A 419 2.67 -40.23 19.61
C TYR A 419 1.58 -41.31 19.59
N THR A 420 1.89 -42.54 20.11
CA THR A 420 0.94 -43.63 20.20
C THR A 420 0.06 -43.60 21.45
N LYS A 421 0.08 -42.49 22.22
CA LYS A 421 -0.66 -42.29 23.47
C LYS A 421 -0.48 -43.48 24.45
N GLY A 422 0.74 -44.00 24.54
CA GLY A 422 1.11 -45.10 25.41
C GLY A 422 0.78 -46.49 24.85
N ASN A 423 0.31 -46.63 23.63
CA ASN A 423 0.05 -47.93 23.00
C ASN A 423 1.37 -48.61 22.58
N LYS A 424 1.89 -49.48 23.45
CA LYS A 424 3.18 -50.13 23.29
C LYS A 424 3.24 -51.07 22.08
N THR A 425 2.12 -51.66 21.69
CA THR A 425 2.05 -52.56 20.52
C THR A 425 2.21 -51.80 19.23
N GLU A 426 1.54 -50.65 19.11
CA GLU A 426 1.64 -49.77 17.97
C GLU A 426 3.01 -49.09 17.92
N ALA A 427 3.54 -48.65 19.08
CA ALA A 427 4.88 -48.08 19.19
C ALA A 427 5.96 -49.09 18.73
N ALA A 428 5.89 -50.32 19.13
CA ALA A 428 6.83 -51.36 18.68
C ALA A 428 6.78 -51.55 17.16
N ARG A 429 5.57 -51.50 16.58
CA ARG A 429 5.36 -51.61 15.12
C ARG A 429 6.00 -50.43 14.39
N LEU A 430 5.80 -49.21 14.87
CA LEU A 430 6.36 -47.99 14.28
C LEU A 430 7.89 -47.96 14.39
N LEU A 431 8.43 -48.37 15.52
CA LEU A 431 9.87 -48.48 15.77
C LEU A 431 10.53 -49.65 15.02
N LYS A 432 9.74 -50.51 14.41
CA LYS A 432 10.20 -51.76 13.75
C LYS A 432 11.04 -52.64 14.67
N ILE A 433 10.70 -52.72 15.96
CA ILE A 433 11.34 -53.57 16.95
C ILE A 433 10.32 -54.55 17.56
N GLY A 434 10.82 -55.63 18.13
CA GLY A 434 9.95 -56.60 18.85
C GLY A 434 9.34 -55.97 20.11
N LEU A 435 8.10 -56.33 20.43
CA LEU A 435 7.39 -55.83 21.61
C LEU A 435 8.17 -56.07 22.90
N THR A 436 8.78 -57.24 23.04
CA THR A 436 9.67 -57.59 24.16
C THR A 436 10.90 -56.72 24.26
N THR A 437 11.46 -56.33 23.10
CA THR A 437 12.59 -55.41 23.03
C THR A 437 12.19 -54.02 23.48
N LEU A 438 10.98 -53.57 23.09
CA LEU A 438 10.46 -52.29 23.53
C LEU A 438 10.24 -52.26 25.06
N TYR A 439 9.66 -53.29 25.63
CA TYR A 439 9.49 -53.37 27.08
C TYR A 439 10.82 -53.31 27.83
N ARG A 440 11.82 -54.07 27.39
CA ARG A 440 13.16 -54.02 27.95
C ARG A 440 13.79 -52.63 27.89
N LYS A 441 13.63 -51.94 26.74
CA LYS A 441 14.15 -50.59 26.53
C LYS A 441 13.42 -49.53 27.40
N ILE A 442 12.14 -49.66 27.58
CA ILE A 442 11.34 -48.81 28.48
C ILE A 442 11.85 -48.95 29.92
N GLU A 443 12.13 -50.18 30.36
CA GLU A 443 12.64 -50.45 31.71
C GLU A 443 14.08 -49.99 31.89
N GLU A 444 14.94 -50.21 30.89
CA GLU A 444 16.36 -49.80 30.86
C GLU A 444 16.49 -48.28 30.93
N TYR A 445 15.65 -47.55 30.17
CA TYR A 445 15.71 -46.09 30.06
C TYR A 445 14.79 -45.36 31.06
N ARG A 446 13.98 -46.07 31.82
CA ARG A 446 12.99 -45.53 32.76
C ARG A 446 12.03 -44.53 32.11
N ILE A 447 11.47 -44.90 30.97
CA ILE A 447 10.51 -44.08 30.21
C ILE A 447 9.08 -44.42 30.64
#